data_7fa54b01b024afb324887c08390674d4
#
_entry.id   7fa54b01b024afb324887c08390674d4
#
_cell.length_a   1.000
_cell.length_b   1.000
_cell.length_c   1.000
_cell.angle_alpha   90.00
_cell.angle_beta   90.00
_cell.angle_gamma   90.00
#
_symmetry.space_group_name_H-M   'P 1'
#
loop_
_entity.id
_entity.type
_entity.pdbx_description
1 polymer ?
#
loop_
_entity_poly.entity_id
_entity_poly.type
_entity_poly.pdbx_seq_one_letter_code
_entity_poly.pdbx_strand_id
1 'polypeptide(L)'
;MSKVIMNHGAGGELMQEFLGKHITSHFPKMKAEVPLDSMDDSAVVDDVVFTIDGHTVKPLFFPGGDIGKISVSGTVNDISVMGATPIALACSVIIEEGLDIEVVDKVMASMGQTAADCGVPIVTGDTKVVEAGAVDQMVMSTSAVGKRSPYLDSNLAKAAEYRKVENRWCTDSSVRPGDAIIVSGYLGDHGVALLSFREGYGFDADLQSDVAPLNKMIAEGLKTGGIVAMKDPTRGGLANTLNEWCSKSHIGMEINYADIPLRDAVVNGCDLLGIDPLSIGNEGKAVIGVVPEMAEEVLKTLRRTPEGKNAAIIGYATDGPERVVLKTEIGGKRILEAPAGDPVPRIC
;
A
#
# COMPACT_ATOMS: atom_id res chain seq x y z
N MET A 1 24.18 -0.22 -24.00
CA MET A 1 23.71 0.61 -22.86
C MET A 1 22.32 0.12 -22.50
N SER A 2 22.09 -0.29 -21.27
CA SER A 2 20.77 -0.62 -20.77
C SER A 2 19.94 0.67 -20.61
N LYS A 3 18.67 0.63 -20.99
CA LYS A 3 17.74 1.75 -20.84
C LYS A 3 16.81 1.45 -19.67
N VAL A 4 16.26 2.51 -19.05
CA VAL A 4 15.18 2.35 -18.09
C VAL A 4 13.95 1.78 -18.81
N ILE A 5 13.29 0.81 -18.19
CA ILE A 5 12.05 0.18 -18.69
C ILE A 5 10.97 0.24 -17.62
N MET A 6 9.72 0.03 -17.99
CA MET A 6 8.57 0.12 -17.07
C MET A 6 8.72 -0.78 -15.83
N ASN A 7 9.27 -1.99 -16.00
CA ASN A 7 9.46 -2.92 -14.89
C ASN A 7 10.43 -2.43 -13.80
N HIS A 8 11.27 -1.43 -14.08
CA HIS A 8 12.10 -0.79 -13.05
C HIS A 8 11.29 0.07 -12.07
N GLY A 9 10.01 0.29 -12.30
CA GLY A 9 9.10 1.03 -11.42
C GLY A 9 7.86 0.22 -11.00
N ALA A 10 7.84 -1.09 -11.25
CA ALA A 10 6.64 -1.91 -11.15
C ALA A 10 6.45 -2.61 -9.78
N GLY A 11 7.33 -2.37 -8.81
CA GLY A 11 7.44 -3.20 -7.61
C GLY A 11 8.24 -4.49 -7.88
N GLY A 12 8.48 -5.29 -6.83
CA GLY A 12 9.17 -6.56 -6.93
C GLY A 12 10.69 -6.45 -7.14
N GLU A 13 11.31 -7.59 -7.51
CA GLU A 13 12.76 -7.76 -7.51
C GLU A 13 13.51 -6.80 -8.45
N LEU A 14 13.00 -6.60 -9.69
CA LEU A 14 13.65 -5.73 -10.67
C LEU A 14 13.67 -4.26 -10.23
N MET A 15 12.62 -3.79 -9.58
CA MET A 15 12.59 -2.44 -9.01
C MET A 15 13.56 -2.32 -7.84
N GLN A 16 13.60 -3.29 -6.93
CA GLN A 16 14.53 -3.28 -5.79
C GLN A 16 15.99 -3.29 -6.25
N GLU A 17 16.34 -4.12 -7.26
CA GLU A 17 17.67 -4.12 -7.85
C GLU A 17 18.00 -2.76 -8.49
N PHE A 18 17.07 -2.19 -9.26
CA PHE A 18 17.25 -0.89 -9.90
C PHE A 18 17.46 0.22 -8.87
N LEU A 19 16.60 0.30 -7.84
CA LEU A 19 16.73 1.28 -6.77
C LEU A 19 18.05 1.13 -6.03
N GLY A 20 18.39 -0.09 -5.60
CA GLY A 20 19.62 -0.37 -4.86
C GLY A 20 20.86 0.01 -5.65
N LYS A 21 20.94 -0.36 -6.93
CA LYS A 21 22.11 -0.18 -7.77
C LYS A 21 22.26 1.22 -8.36
N HIS A 22 21.14 1.85 -8.75
CA HIS A 22 21.18 3.06 -9.57
C HIS A 22 20.67 4.33 -8.86
N ILE A 23 20.04 4.19 -7.69
CA ILE A 23 19.51 5.33 -6.93
C ILE A 23 20.10 5.39 -5.53
N THR A 24 19.77 4.46 -4.65
CA THR A 24 20.13 4.53 -3.23
C THR A 24 21.64 4.37 -2.99
N SER A 25 22.35 3.64 -3.88
CA SER A 25 23.83 3.53 -3.83
C SER A 25 24.57 4.88 -3.94
N HIS A 26 23.91 5.91 -4.46
CA HIS A 26 24.50 7.26 -4.58
C HIS A 26 24.28 8.12 -3.33
N PHE A 27 23.49 7.66 -2.38
CA PHE A 27 23.21 8.39 -1.15
C PHE A 27 24.09 7.90 0.00
N PRO A 28 24.66 8.82 0.82
CA PRO A 28 25.38 8.41 2.00
C PRO A 28 24.43 7.74 2.99
N LYS A 29 24.88 6.65 3.63
CA LYS A 29 24.12 6.04 4.72
C LYS A 29 24.09 6.98 5.91
N MET A 30 22.90 7.43 6.28
CA MET A 30 22.66 8.30 7.43
C MET A 30 21.99 7.51 8.54
N LYS A 31 22.23 7.93 9.80
CA LYS A 31 21.57 7.32 10.94
C LYS A 31 20.11 7.78 10.96
N ALA A 32 19.18 6.84 10.92
CA ALA A 32 17.75 7.03 11.06
C ALA A 32 17.17 5.85 11.86
N GLU A 33 16.02 6.02 12.47
CA GLU A 33 15.32 4.92 13.16
C GLU A 33 14.78 3.90 12.16
N VAL A 34 14.20 4.39 11.06
CA VAL A 34 13.85 3.61 9.89
C VAL A 34 14.51 4.29 8.68
N PRO A 35 15.66 3.76 8.23
CA PRO A 35 16.46 4.39 7.17
C PRO A 35 15.95 4.02 5.78
N LEU A 36 16.40 4.76 4.75
CA LEU A 36 16.03 4.53 3.35
C LEU A 36 16.32 3.09 2.87
N ASP A 37 17.41 2.48 3.33
CA ASP A 37 17.81 1.13 2.93
C ASP A 37 16.96 0.01 3.58
N SER A 38 16.09 0.32 4.54
CA SER A 38 15.08 -0.62 5.03
C SER A 38 13.93 -0.80 4.05
N MET A 39 13.71 0.18 3.14
CA MET A 39 12.65 0.14 2.14
C MET A 39 11.26 -0.12 2.74
N ASP A 40 10.99 0.44 3.92
CA ASP A 40 9.65 0.52 4.51
C ASP A 40 8.85 1.65 3.82
N ASP A 41 7.55 1.72 4.03
CA ASP A 41 6.67 2.69 3.35
C ASP A 41 6.99 4.15 3.74
N SER A 42 7.57 4.37 4.92
CA SER A 42 8.07 5.68 5.35
C SER A 42 9.41 5.58 6.07
N ALA A 43 10.19 6.65 6.02
CA ALA A 43 11.38 6.83 6.85
C ALA A 43 11.03 7.43 8.21
N VAL A 44 11.88 7.16 9.23
CA VAL A 44 11.73 7.78 10.56
C VAL A 44 13.06 8.38 11.01
N VAL A 45 13.03 9.66 11.35
CA VAL A 45 14.17 10.42 11.87
C VAL A 45 13.69 11.25 13.06
N ASP A 46 14.29 11.06 14.23
CA ASP A 46 13.96 11.79 15.46
C ASP A 46 12.44 11.77 15.79
N ASP A 47 11.83 10.58 15.74
CA ASP A 47 10.39 10.36 15.93
C ASP A 47 9.47 11.07 14.90
N VAL A 48 10.04 11.69 13.86
CA VAL A 48 9.30 12.25 12.72
C VAL A 48 9.21 11.20 11.62
N VAL A 49 8.00 10.83 11.23
CA VAL A 49 7.73 9.94 10.10
C VAL A 49 7.54 10.78 8.86
N PHE A 50 8.18 10.38 7.76
CA PHE A 50 8.19 11.14 6.52
C PHE A 50 8.13 10.21 5.30
N THR A 51 7.26 10.53 4.34
CA THR A 51 7.16 9.85 3.05
C THR A 51 6.98 10.81 1.89
N ILE A 52 7.18 10.32 0.67
CA ILE A 52 6.90 11.01 -0.58
C ILE A 52 6.50 10.02 -1.66
N ASP A 53 5.41 10.32 -2.35
CA ASP A 53 4.87 9.56 -3.47
C ASP A 53 4.79 10.37 -4.75
N GLY A 54 4.90 9.68 -5.89
CA GLY A 54 4.67 10.23 -7.22
C GLY A 54 3.53 9.51 -7.93
N HIS A 55 2.50 10.25 -8.34
CA HIS A 55 1.26 9.72 -8.92
C HIS A 55 1.14 10.08 -10.39
N THR A 56 0.89 9.06 -11.23
CA THR A 56 0.81 9.18 -12.70
C THR A 56 -0.33 8.34 -13.28
N VAL A 57 -1.42 8.21 -12.57
CA VAL A 57 -2.56 7.37 -12.97
C VAL A 57 -3.14 7.77 -14.33
N LYS A 58 -3.52 6.78 -15.13
CA LYS A 58 -4.15 6.96 -16.45
C LYS A 58 -5.35 6.03 -16.61
N PRO A 59 -6.56 6.59 -16.88
CA PRO A 59 -6.90 8.02 -16.99
C PRO A 59 -6.90 8.73 -15.62
N LEU A 60 -6.92 10.07 -15.60
CA LEU A 60 -6.92 10.87 -14.36
C LEU A 60 -8.15 10.61 -13.48
N PHE A 61 -9.30 10.32 -14.10
CA PHE A 61 -10.56 9.95 -13.44
C PHE A 61 -10.93 8.52 -13.80
N PHE A 62 -11.34 7.74 -12.82
CA PHE A 62 -11.70 6.33 -12.98
C PHE A 62 -12.84 5.96 -12.02
N PRO A 63 -13.49 4.80 -12.18
CA PRO A 63 -14.54 4.38 -11.26
C PRO A 63 -14.06 4.32 -9.82
N GLY A 64 -14.66 5.11 -8.92
CA GLY A 64 -14.35 5.17 -7.50
C GLY A 64 -13.32 6.21 -7.08
N GLY A 65 -12.63 6.91 -8.04
CA GLY A 65 -11.65 7.92 -7.69
C GLY A 65 -11.03 8.69 -8.85
N ASP A 66 -9.95 9.38 -8.53
CA ASP A 66 -9.14 10.18 -9.44
C ASP A 66 -7.73 10.37 -8.87
N ILE A 67 -6.84 11.01 -9.65
CA ILE A 67 -5.46 11.26 -9.23
C ILE A 67 -5.37 12.11 -7.94
N GLY A 68 -6.31 13.03 -7.71
CA GLY A 68 -6.33 13.85 -6.48
C GLY A 68 -6.65 13.01 -5.24
N LYS A 69 -7.59 12.06 -5.36
CA LYS A 69 -7.93 11.14 -4.27
C LYS A 69 -6.80 10.17 -3.97
N ILE A 70 -6.17 9.57 -5.00
CA ILE A 70 -5.02 8.66 -4.82
C ILE A 70 -3.88 9.39 -4.13
N SER A 71 -3.53 10.60 -4.58
CA SER A 71 -2.37 11.33 -4.07
C SER A 71 -2.45 11.63 -2.57
N VAL A 72 -3.65 11.86 -2.04
CA VAL A 72 -3.85 11.99 -0.59
C VAL A 72 -3.84 10.63 0.09
N SER A 73 -4.59 9.66 -0.46
CA SER A 73 -4.79 8.35 0.18
C SER A 73 -3.48 7.58 0.31
N GLY A 74 -2.71 7.40 -0.76
CA GLY A 74 -1.44 6.67 -0.75
C GLY A 74 -0.47 7.26 0.28
N THR A 75 -0.20 8.55 0.18
CA THR A 75 0.76 9.23 1.08
C THR A 75 0.32 9.23 2.55
N VAL A 76 -1.00 9.33 2.84
CA VAL A 76 -1.55 9.19 4.20
C VAL A 76 -1.43 7.74 4.69
N ASN A 77 -1.61 6.76 3.81
CA ASN A 77 -1.50 5.34 4.13
C ASN A 77 -0.06 4.97 4.51
N ASP A 78 0.93 5.41 3.76
CA ASP A 78 2.37 5.21 4.05
C ASP A 78 2.76 5.65 5.47
N ILE A 79 2.30 6.83 5.89
CA ILE A 79 2.53 7.31 7.25
C ILE A 79 1.83 6.40 8.26
N SER A 80 0.57 6.04 7.98
CA SER A 80 -0.29 5.34 8.92
C SER A 80 0.15 3.91 9.17
N VAL A 81 0.61 3.19 8.14
CA VAL A 81 1.06 1.80 8.26
C VAL A 81 2.34 1.66 9.10
N MET A 82 3.12 2.74 9.26
CA MET A 82 4.24 2.78 10.20
C MET A 82 3.79 2.82 11.68
N GLY A 83 2.49 2.93 11.96
CA GLY A 83 1.97 3.17 13.30
C GLY A 83 2.05 4.64 13.71
N ALA A 84 2.03 5.54 12.74
CA ALA A 84 2.08 6.98 12.93
C ALA A 84 0.72 7.66 12.67
N THR A 85 0.58 8.87 13.16
CA THR A 85 -0.55 9.76 12.86
C THR A 85 -0.07 10.81 11.85
N PRO A 86 -0.61 10.83 10.62
CA PRO A 86 -0.30 11.89 9.64
C PRO A 86 -0.77 13.25 10.19
N ILE A 87 0.04 14.28 9.99
CA ILE A 87 -0.23 15.64 10.53
C ILE A 87 -0.33 16.71 9.44
N ALA A 88 0.35 16.54 8.33
CA ALA A 88 0.33 17.50 7.23
C ALA A 88 0.79 16.85 5.92
N LEU A 89 0.27 17.39 4.81
CA LEU A 89 0.65 17.06 3.44
C LEU A 89 1.26 18.28 2.76
N ALA A 90 2.20 18.03 1.85
CA ALA A 90 2.62 18.96 0.80
C ALA A 90 2.33 18.32 -0.56
N CYS A 91 2.03 19.14 -1.59
CA CYS A 91 1.74 18.65 -2.93
C CYS A 91 2.50 19.47 -3.98
N SER A 92 3.22 18.78 -4.87
CA SER A 92 3.73 19.35 -6.11
C SER A 92 2.89 18.86 -7.29
N VAL A 93 2.43 19.77 -8.13
CA VAL A 93 1.61 19.47 -9.31
C VAL A 93 2.35 19.91 -10.56
N ILE A 94 2.56 19.00 -11.51
CA ILE A 94 3.14 19.26 -12.82
C ILE A 94 2.03 19.07 -13.84
N ILE A 95 1.69 20.13 -14.55
CA ILE A 95 0.55 20.20 -15.48
C ILE A 95 1.06 20.41 -16.89
N GLU A 96 0.54 19.64 -17.83
CA GLU A 96 0.81 19.82 -19.26
C GLU A 96 0.08 21.04 -19.81
N GLU A 97 0.77 21.87 -20.60
CA GLU A 97 0.16 22.97 -21.32
C GLU A 97 -0.95 22.46 -22.27
N GLY A 98 -2.13 23.09 -22.17
CA GLY A 98 -3.31 22.69 -22.95
C GLY A 98 -4.30 21.81 -22.21
N LEU A 99 -4.00 21.38 -20.98
CA LEU A 99 -4.99 20.71 -20.15
C LEU A 99 -6.11 21.67 -19.75
N ASP A 100 -7.37 21.23 -19.85
CA ASP A 100 -8.53 22.04 -19.47
C ASP A 100 -8.49 22.44 -17.99
N ILE A 101 -8.71 23.69 -17.68
CA ILE A 101 -8.72 24.22 -16.31
C ILE A 101 -9.79 23.50 -15.45
N GLU A 102 -10.94 23.15 -16.05
CA GLU A 102 -11.99 22.39 -15.34
C GLU A 102 -11.52 21.00 -14.85
N VAL A 103 -10.57 20.38 -15.56
CA VAL A 103 -9.96 19.11 -15.12
C VAL A 103 -9.11 19.37 -13.89
N VAL A 104 -8.31 20.44 -13.90
CA VAL A 104 -7.49 20.84 -12.72
C VAL A 104 -8.39 21.13 -11.53
N ASP A 105 -9.47 21.92 -11.72
CA ASP A 105 -10.42 22.26 -10.64
C ASP A 105 -11.04 20.99 -10.02
N LYS A 106 -11.46 20.03 -10.83
CA LYS A 106 -12.05 18.76 -10.35
C LYS A 106 -11.04 17.93 -9.55
N VAL A 107 -9.81 17.80 -10.03
CA VAL A 107 -8.74 17.06 -9.34
C VAL A 107 -8.43 17.73 -7.99
N MET A 108 -8.26 19.06 -7.97
CA MET A 108 -7.95 19.80 -6.74
C MET A 108 -9.11 19.76 -5.73
N ALA A 109 -10.36 19.81 -6.22
CA ALA A 109 -11.53 19.68 -5.35
C ALA A 109 -11.60 18.29 -4.69
N SER A 110 -11.35 17.22 -5.47
CA SER A 110 -11.28 15.84 -4.96
C SER A 110 -10.14 15.66 -3.94
N MET A 111 -8.96 16.18 -4.25
CA MET A 111 -7.81 16.20 -3.35
C MET A 111 -8.14 16.91 -2.02
N GLY A 112 -8.73 18.11 -2.09
CA GLY A 112 -9.13 18.88 -0.92
C GLY A 112 -10.20 18.18 -0.07
N GLN A 113 -11.18 17.55 -0.71
CA GLN A 113 -12.22 16.78 -0.01
C GLN A 113 -11.62 15.56 0.70
N THR A 114 -10.74 14.80 0.03
CA THR A 114 -10.10 13.62 0.63
C THR A 114 -9.21 14.01 1.82
N ALA A 115 -8.47 15.12 1.72
CA ALA A 115 -7.68 15.67 2.82
C ALA A 115 -8.55 16.06 4.01
N ALA A 116 -9.71 16.69 3.76
CA ALA A 116 -10.67 17.03 4.80
C ALA A 116 -11.28 15.78 5.45
N ASP A 117 -11.66 14.78 4.67
CA ASP A 117 -12.26 13.53 5.13
C ASP A 117 -11.30 12.73 6.03
N CYS A 118 -10.02 12.67 5.69
CA CYS A 118 -9.01 12.03 6.55
C CYS A 118 -8.51 12.91 7.70
N GLY A 119 -8.80 14.21 7.67
CA GLY A 119 -8.39 15.17 8.69
C GLY A 119 -6.91 15.57 8.61
N VAL A 120 -6.29 15.49 7.45
CA VAL A 120 -4.88 15.81 7.22
C VAL A 120 -4.77 17.00 6.27
N PRO A 121 -4.38 18.21 6.75
CA PRO A 121 -4.35 19.41 5.92
C PRO A 121 -3.22 19.40 4.91
N ILE A 122 -3.47 19.95 3.72
CA ILE A 122 -2.43 20.30 2.74
C ILE A 122 -1.92 21.69 3.13
N VAL A 123 -0.66 21.80 3.51
CA VAL A 123 -0.11 23.04 4.12
C VAL A 123 0.84 23.80 3.22
N THR A 124 1.35 23.19 2.16
CA THR A 124 2.25 23.82 1.20
C THR A 124 2.27 23.02 -0.12
N GLY A 125 2.84 23.60 -1.17
CA GLY A 125 2.96 22.91 -2.45
C GLY A 125 3.75 23.73 -3.45
N ASP A 126 3.92 23.16 -4.64
CA ASP A 126 4.51 23.79 -5.81
C ASP A 126 3.68 23.47 -7.06
N THR A 127 3.69 24.35 -8.06
CA THR A 127 2.97 24.14 -9.32
C THR A 127 3.88 24.49 -10.49
N LYS A 128 3.98 23.57 -11.45
CA LYS A 128 4.66 23.81 -12.72
C LYS A 128 3.76 23.51 -13.89
N VAL A 129 3.78 24.38 -14.89
CA VAL A 129 3.23 24.09 -16.20
C VAL A 129 4.40 23.80 -17.13
N VAL A 130 4.31 22.68 -17.85
CA VAL A 130 5.34 22.22 -18.79
C VAL A 130 4.77 22.14 -20.20
N GLU A 131 5.65 22.10 -21.21
CA GLU A 131 5.28 22.08 -22.60
C GLU A 131 4.43 20.84 -22.93
N ALA A 132 3.55 20.97 -23.93
CA ALA A 132 2.76 19.86 -24.47
C ALA A 132 3.66 18.67 -24.86
N GLY A 133 3.31 17.47 -24.40
CA GLY A 133 4.05 16.22 -24.59
C GLY A 133 5.22 15.99 -23.61
N ALA A 134 5.47 16.91 -22.67
CA ALA A 134 6.49 16.71 -21.64
C ALA A 134 6.02 15.76 -20.51
N VAL A 135 4.72 15.77 -20.22
CA VAL A 135 4.04 14.83 -19.34
C VAL A 135 2.71 14.43 -19.98
N ASP A 136 2.05 13.41 -19.45
CA ASP A 136 0.71 13.02 -19.91
C ASP A 136 -0.32 13.66 -18.99
N GLN A 137 -0.87 14.80 -19.41
CA GLN A 137 -1.88 15.62 -18.72
C GLN A 137 -1.40 16.19 -17.38
N MET A 138 -1.22 15.37 -16.36
CA MET A 138 -0.87 15.82 -15.02
C MET A 138 -0.07 14.74 -14.27
N VAL A 139 0.94 15.19 -13.53
CA VAL A 139 1.70 14.39 -12.55
C VAL A 139 1.59 15.09 -11.21
N MET A 140 1.30 14.32 -10.16
CA MET A 140 1.25 14.82 -8.80
C MET A 140 2.32 14.14 -7.96
N SER A 141 2.96 14.88 -7.07
CA SER A 141 3.83 14.31 -6.05
C SER A 141 3.41 14.88 -4.70
N THR A 142 3.10 13.99 -3.77
CA THR A 142 2.70 14.34 -2.41
C THR A 142 3.73 13.85 -1.41
N SER A 143 4.00 14.64 -0.41
CA SER A 143 4.77 14.23 0.75
C SER A 143 3.99 14.46 2.02
N ALA A 144 4.19 13.59 3.01
CA ALA A 144 3.54 13.72 4.30
C ALA A 144 4.55 13.69 5.44
N VAL A 145 4.16 14.37 6.51
CA VAL A 145 4.83 14.30 7.80
C VAL A 145 3.87 13.71 8.82
N GLY A 146 4.37 12.77 9.61
CA GLY A 146 3.63 12.13 10.69
C GLY A 146 4.38 12.17 12.01
N LYS A 147 3.64 11.92 13.07
CA LYS A 147 4.17 11.71 14.43
C LYS A 147 3.78 10.30 14.90
N ARG A 148 4.57 9.79 15.82
CA ARG A 148 4.24 8.55 16.53
C ARG A 148 2.79 8.59 17.02
N SER A 149 2.00 7.56 16.69
CA SER A 149 0.62 7.47 17.14
C SER A 149 0.55 7.41 18.67
N PRO A 150 -0.39 8.09 19.31
CA PRO A 150 -0.56 8.02 20.77
C PRO A 150 -0.94 6.60 21.24
N TYR A 151 -1.34 5.71 20.31
CA TYR A 151 -1.74 4.34 20.60
C TYR A 151 -0.62 3.33 20.34
N LEU A 152 0.46 3.70 19.64
CA LEU A 152 1.49 2.76 19.20
C LEU A 152 2.24 2.13 20.37
N ASP A 153 2.58 2.90 21.41
CA ASP A 153 3.30 2.35 22.58
C ASP A 153 2.46 1.32 23.34
N SER A 154 1.17 1.59 23.55
CA SER A 154 0.26 0.64 24.18
C SER A 154 0.00 -0.57 23.28
N ASN A 155 -0.08 -0.40 21.98
CA ASN A 155 -0.20 -1.48 21.00
C ASN A 155 1.00 -2.43 21.06
N LEU A 156 2.22 -1.89 21.01
CA LEU A 156 3.45 -2.70 21.06
C LEU A 156 3.66 -3.32 22.45
N ALA A 157 3.29 -2.62 23.53
CA ALA A 157 3.30 -3.18 24.88
C ALA A 157 2.35 -4.39 24.99
N LYS A 158 1.17 -4.32 24.35
CA LYS A 158 0.25 -5.45 24.29
C LYS A 158 0.83 -6.62 23.52
N ALA A 159 1.48 -6.40 22.38
CA ALA A 159 2.20 -7.45 21.66
C ALA A 159 3.34 -8.07 22.49
N ALA A 160 4.02 -7.24 23.28
CA ALA A 160 5.14 -7.66 24.13
C ALA A 160 4.73 -8.57 25.30
N GLU A 161 3.44 -8.64 25.64
CA GLU A 161 2.91 -9.63 26.63
C GLU A 161 3.04 -11.08 26.11
N TYR A 162 3.09 -11.28 24.79
CA TYR A 162 3.05 -12.59 24.13
C TYR A 162 4.39 -12.99 23.52
N ARG A 163 5.16 -12.04 22.99
CA ARG A 163 6.49 -12.28 22.44
C ARG A 163 7.40 -11.06 22.52
N LYS A 164 8.70 -11.25 22.34
CA LYS A 164 9.64 -10.12 22.25
C LYS A 164 9.29 -9.21 21.06
N VAL A 165 9.16 -7.92 21.32
CA VAL A 165 9.01 -6.86 20.32
C VAL A 165 10.28 -6.02 20.34
N GLU A 166 10.98 -5.95 19.21
CA GLU A 166 12.29 -5.27 19.09
C GLU A 166 12.17 -3.89 18.45
N ASN A 167 11.25 -3.76 17.51
CA ASN A 167 11.06 -2.53 16.74
C ASN A 167 10.12 -1.57 17.47
N ARG A 168 10.43 -0.28 17.39
CA ARG A 168 9.59 0.79 17.94
C ARG A 168 8.45 1.20 16.99
N TRP A 169 8.47 0.72 15.75
CA TRP A 169 7.53 1.04 14.66
C TRP A 169 6.99 -0.24 14.05
N CYS A 170 5.86 -0.15 13.35
CA CYS A 170 5.27 -1.28 12.62
C CYS A 170 5.99 -1.46 11.28
N THR A 171 7.21 -2.02 11.32
CA THR A 171 8.06 -2.19 10.13
C THR A 171 7.90 -3.57 9.50
N ASP A 172 8.27 -3.71 8.24
CA ASP A 172 8.27 -4.97 7.49
C ASP A 172 9.11 -6.09 8.15
N SER A 173 10.15 -5.70 8.88
CA SER A 173 11.04 -6.64 9.60
C SER A 173 10.52 -7.08 10.96
N SER A 174 9.29 -6.72 11.33
CA SER A 174 8.72 -6.96 12.67
C SER A 174 7.92 -8.24 12.79
N VAL A 175 7.58 -8.90 11.67
CA VAL A 175 6.80 -10.14 11.67
C VAL A 175 7.62 -11.31 12.21
N ARG A 176 7.01 -12.18 13.00
CA ARG A 176 7.68 -13.36 13.58
C ARG A 176 6.81 -14.62 13.36
N PRO A 177 7.41 -15.82 13.37
CA PRO A 177 6.65 -17.06 13.29
C PRO A 177 5.52 -17.12 14.31
N GLY A 178 4.33 -17.50 13.86
CA GLY A 178 3.09 -17.51 14.63
C GLY A 178 2.20 -16.29 14.44
N ASP A 179 2.74 -15.14 14.02
CA ASP A 179 1.93 -13.95 13.79
C ASP A 179 0.86 -14.20 12.71
N ALA A 180 -0.36 -13.75 12.97
CA ALA A 180 -1.47 -13.80 12.02
C ALA A 180 -1.32 -12.71 10.97
N ILE A 181 -1.69 -13.03 9.74
CA ILE A 181 -1.71 -12.09 8.61
C ILE A 181 -3.16 -11.74 8.30
N ILE A 182 -3.50 -10.46 8.42
CA ILE A 182 -4.83 -9.93 8.15
C ILE A 182 -4.75 -9.02 6.91
N VAL A 183 -5.73 -9.11 6.02
CA VAL A 183 -5.99 -8.08 5.00
C VAL A 183 -7.24 -7.29 5.39
N SER A 184 -7.25 -5.98 5.12
CA SER A 184 -8.34 -5.11 5.57
C SER A 184 -9.62 -5.24 4.74
N GLY A 185 -9.59 -5.93 3.60
CA GLY A 185 -10.80 -6.11 2.76
C GLY A 185 -10.52 -6.74 1.41
N TYR A 186 -11.46 -6.56 0.47
CA TYR A 186 -11.35 -7.09 -0.89
C TYR A 186 -10.11 -6.57 -1.59
N LEU A 187 -9.36 -7.47 -2.24
CA LEU A 187 -8.15 -7.15 -2.99
C LEU A 187 -8.38 -7.11 -4.50
N GLY A 188 -7.56 -6.34 -5.20
CA GLY A 188 -7.56 -6.21 -6.65
C GLY A 188 -8.62 -5.27 -7.23
N ASP A 189 -9.51 -4.73 -6.41
CA ASP A 189 -10.60 -3.84 -6.86
C ASP A 189 -10.05 -2.64 -7.65
N HIS A 190 -8.99 -1.97 -7.15
CA HIS A 190 -8.41 -0.80 -7.81
C HIS A 190 -7.88 -1.12 -9.21
N GLY A 191 -6.93 -2.04 -9.30
CA GLY A 191 -6.26 -2.30 -10.58
C GLY A 191 -7.20 -2.88 -11.62
N VAL A 192 -8.16 -3.76 -11.24
CA VAL A 192 -9.13 -4.33 -12.18
C VAL A 192 -10.16 -3.29 -12.62
N ALA A 193 -10.68 -2.44 -11.71
CA ALA A 193 -11.59 -1.35 -12.08
C ALA A 193 -10.93 -0.38 -13.06
N LEU A 194 -9.68 0.03 -12.78
CA LEU A 194 -8.92 0.91 -13.65
C LEU A 194 -8.63 0.28 -15.01
N LEU A 195 -8.17 -0.98 -15.03
CA LEU A 195 -7.86 -1.70 -16.26
C LEU A 195 -9.11 -1.89 -17.12
N SER A 196 -10.22 -2.32 -16.52
CA SER A 196 -11.50 -2.48 -17.19
C SER A 196 -11.99 -1.18 -17.83
N PHE A 197 -11.90 -0.07 -17.08
CA PHE A 197 -12.32 1.24 -17.57
C PHE A 197 -11.40 1.77 -18.70
N ARG A 198 -10.09 1.67 -18.51
CA ARG A 198 -9.08 2.18 -19.48
C ARG A 198 -9.13 1.46 -20.81
N GLU A 199 -9.26 0.12 -20.78
CA GLU A 199 -9.24 -0.71 -21.98
C GLU A 199 -10.64 -0.98 -22.55
N GLY A 200 -11.70 -0.55 -21.83
CA GLY A 200 -13.08 -0.74 -22.28
C GLY A 200 -13.57 -2.18 -22.23
N TYR A 201 -13.00 -3.03 -21.36
CA TYR A 201 -13.37 -4.44 -21.28
C TYR A 201 -14.78 -4.71 -20.74
N GLY A 202 -15.30 -3.80 -19.89
CA GLY A 202 -16.66 -3.93 -19.34
C GLY A 202 -16.84 -5.16 -18.44
N PHE A 203 -15.83 -5.59 -17.68
CA PHE A 203 -15.89 -6.76 -16.83
C PHE A 203 -17.01 -6.71 -15.80
N ASP A 204 -17.19 -5.58 -15.15
CA ASP A 204 -18.29 -5.29 -14.25
C ASP A 204 -18.46 -3.76 -14.18
N ALA A 205 -19.62 -3.28 -14.60
CA ALA A 205 -19.92 -1.85 -14.61
C ALA A 205 -19.97 -1.23 -13.20
N ASP A 206 -20.18 -2.05 -12.17
CA ASP A 206 -20.30 -1.61 -10.77
C ASP A 206 -18.98 -1.72 -9.99
N LEU A 207 -17.94 -2.35 -10.57
CA LEU A 207 -16.64 -2.47 -9.91
C LEU A 207 -15.96 -1.10 -9.84
N GLN A 208 -15.64 -0.69 -8.62
CA GLN A 208 -14.98 0.58 -8.34
C GLN A 208 -13.64 0.35 -7.63
N SER A 209 -12.71 1.28 -7.83
CA SER A 209 -11.49 1.36 -7.06
C SER A 209 -11.76 1.41 -5.56
N ASP A 210 -10.90 0.77 -4.81
CA ASP A 210 -10.89 0.76 -3.35
C ASP A 210 -10.18 1.97 -2.73
N VAL A 211 -9.71 2.92 -3.55
CA VAL A 211 -8.92 4.07 -3.09
C VAL A 211 -9.54 4.79 -1.89
N ALA A 212 -8.83 4.79 -0.77
CA ALA A 212 -9.29 5.40 0.48
C ALA A 212 -8.13 5.64 1.46
N PRO A 213 -8.16 6.72 2.26
CA PRO A 213 -7.24 6.90 3.38
C PRO A 213 -7.60 5.96 4.53
N LEU A 214 -6.59 5.27 5.08
CA LEU A 214 -6.74 4.22 6.10
C LEU A 214 -6.42 4.68 7.54
N ASN A 215 -5.99 5.92 7.72
CA ASN A 215 -5.50 6.43 8.99
C ASN A 215 -6.47 6.23 10.17
N LYS A 216 -7.78 6.38 9.92
CA LYS A 216 -8.80 6.18 10.97
C LYS A 216 -8.97 4.71 11.33
N MET A 217 -9.03 3.82 10.35
CA MET A 217 -9.09 2.37 10.56
C MET A 217 -7.85 1.88 11.32
N ILE A 218 -6.66 2.29 10.90
CA ILE A 218 -5.39 1.91 11.52
C ILE A 218 -5.34 2.40 12.98
N ALA A 219 -5.79 3.63 13.25
CA ALA A 219 -5.85 4.15 14.62
C ALA A 219 -6.75 3.29 15.53
N GLU A 220 -7.90 2.81 15.03
CA GLU A 220 -8.76 1.90 15.79
C GLU A 220 -8.09 0.53 16.02
N GLY A 221 -7.40 -0.02 15.03
CA GLY A 221 -6.61 -1.25 15.18
C GLY A 221 -5.52 -1.11 16.24
N LEU A 222 -4.75 -0.03 16.22
CA LEU A 222 -3.69 0.24 17.20
C LEU A 222 -4.23 0.40 18.64
N LYS A 223 -5.44 0.93 18.82
CA LYS A 223 -6.09 0.99 20.16
C LYS A 223 -6.37 -0.40 20.75
N THR A 224 -6.64 -1.38 19.89
CA THR A 224 -6.88 -2.76 20.32
C THR A 224 -5.60 -3.41 20.83
N GLY A 225 -4.46 -3.14 20.18
CA GLY A 225 -3.16 -3.68 20.56
C GLY A 225 -2.81 -4.98 19.85
N GLY A 226 -1.50 -5.31 19.84
CA GLY A 226 -1.00 -6.56 19.26
C GLY A 226 -0.57 -6.49 17.81
N ILE A 227 -0.73 -5.37 17.13
CA ILE A 227 -0.24 -5.14 15.76
C ILE A 227 1.27 -4.92 15.79
N VAL A 228 2.01 -5.61 14.93
CA VAL A 228 3.49 -5.57 14.89
C VAL A 228 4.06 -5.09 13.57
N ALA A 229 3.33 -5.27 12.48
CA ALA A 229 3.69 -4.81 11.14
C ALA A 229 2.44 -4.41 10.37
N MET A 230 2.56 -3.43 9.51
CA MET A 230 1.52 -3.05 8.55
C MET A 230 2.17 -2.60 7.25
N LYS A 231 1.47 -2.80 6.13
CA LYS A 231 1.87 -2.32 4.81
C LYS A 231 0.64 -2.15 3.93
N ASP A 232 0.63 -1.16 3.06
CA ASP A 232 -0.39 -1.06 2.02
C ASP A 232 0.08 -1.83 0.76
N PRO A 233 -0.72 -2.77 0.25
CA PRO A 233 -0.35 -3.63 -0.87
C PRO A 233 -0.62 -2.92 -2.21
N THR A 234 0.13 -1.85 -2.49
CA THR A 234 0.06 -1.07 -3.73
C THR A 234 0.71 -1.82 -4.90
N ARG A 235 1.82 -1.35 -5.45
CA ARG A 235 2.49 -1.99 -6.60
C ARG A 235 2.92 -3.43 -6.29
N GLY A 236 2.51 -4.36 -7.18
CA GLY A 236 2.75 -5.79 -7.00
C GLY A 236 1.81 -6.47 -6.01
N GLY A 237 0.87 -5.73 -5.43
CA GLY A 237 -0.22 -6.23 -4.60
C GLY A 237 0.20 -7.03 -3.37
N LEU A 238 -0.69 -7.91 -2.94
CA LEU A 238 -0.44 -8.78 -1.78
C LEU A 238 0.80 -9.66 -1.98
N ALA A 239 1.02 -10.17 -3.19
CA ALA A 239 2.14 -11.05 -3.49
C ALA A 239 3.48 -10.38 -3.19
N ASN A 240 3.67 -9.12 -3.61
CA ASN A 240 4.89 -8.36 -3.33
C ASN A 240 5.05 -8.10 -1.83
N THR A 241 4.01 -7.59 -1.17
CA THR A 241 4.02 -7.27 0.27
C THR A 241 4.44 -8.48 1.13
N LEU A 242 3.84 -9.65 0.89
CA LEU A 242 4.17 -10.85 1.68
C LEU A 242 5.59 -11.34 1.44
N ASN A 243 6.11 -11.26 0.20
CA ASN A 243 7.48 -11.63 -0.11
C ASN A 243 8.50 -10.65 0.51
N GLU A 244 8.21 -9.36 0.53
CA GLU A 244 9.03 -8.36 1.24
C GLU A 244 9.10 -8.67 2.74
N TRP A 245 7.97 -8.99 3.37
CA TRP A 245 7.94 -9.38 4.78
C TRP A 245 8.72 -10.67 5.05
N CYS A 246 8.59 -11.69 4.17
CA CYS A 246 9.37 -12.92 4.30
C CYS A 246 10.87 -12.65 4.27
N SER A 247 11.32 -11.83 3.33
CA SER A 247 12.73 -11.47 3.15
C SER A 247 13.26 -10.62 4.30
N LYS A 248 12.55 -9.54 4.69
CA LYS A 248 13.00 -8.58 5.71
C LYS A 248 12.90 -9.13 7.14
N SER A 249 11.96 -10.02 7.39
CA SER A 249 11.75 -10.67 8.69
C SER A 249 12.45 -12.04 8.82
N HIS A 250 13.02 -12.57 7.72
CA HIS A 250 13.65 -13.90 7.64
C HIS A 250 12.73 -15.05 8.08
N ILE A 251 11.50 -15.06 7.56
CA ILE A 251 10.43 -16.01 7.90
C ILE A 251 9.80 -16.61 6.65
N GLY A 252 9.08 -17.71 6.84
CA GLY A 252 8.10 -18.20 5.86
C GLY A 252 6.70 -17.68 6.15
N MET A 253 5.78 -17.84 5.20
CA MET A 253 4.35 -17.63 5.40
C MET A 253 3.54 -18.76 4.77
N GLU A 254 2.47 -19.17 5.44
CA GLU A 254 1.45 -20.05 4.86
C GLU A 254 0.13 -19.28 4.78
N ILE A 255 -0.31 -19.03 3.54
CA ILE A 255 -1.51 -18.26 3.21
C ILE A 255 -2.55 -19.20 2.61
N ASN A 256 -3.81 -19.09 3.04
CA ASN A 256 -4.91 -19.86 2.52
C ASN A 256 -5.68 -19.02 1.48
N TYR A 257 -5.68 -19.44 0.21
CA TYR A 257 -6.34 -18.72 -0.87
C TYR A 257 -7.85 -18.52 -0.63
N ALA A 258 -8.52 -19.52 -0.05
CA ALA A 258 -9.95 -19.46 0.24
C ALA A 258 -10.35 -18.40 1.27
N ASP A 259 -9.39 -17.96 2.12
CA ASP A 259 -9.64 -16.93 3.14
C ASP A 259 -9.35 -15.52 2.63
N ILE A 260 -8.75 -15.38 1.43
CA ILE A 260 -8.47 -14.07 0.84
C ILE A 260 -9.76 -13.47 0.28
N PRO A 261 -10.20 -12.29 0.75
CA PRO A 261 -11.38 -11.66 0.19
C PRO A 261 -11.08 -11.17 -1.24
N LEU A 262 -11.68 -11.82 -2.22
CA LEU A 262 -11.67 -11.46 -3.63
C LEU A 262 -13.10 -11.37 -4.15
N ARG A 263 -13.38 -10.39 -5.02
CA ARG A 263 -14.68 -10.33 -5.70
C ARG A 263 -14.66 -11.22 -6.93
N ASP A 264 -15.80 -11.83 -7.26
CA ASP A 264 -15.93 -12.61 -8.49
C ASP A 264 -15.53 -11.82 -9.74
N ALA A 265 -15.88 -10.53 -9.79
CA ALA A 265 -15.50 -9.64 -10.88
C ALA A 265 -13.97 -9.50 -11.03
N VAL A 266 -13.24 -9.44 -9.90
CA VAL A 266 -11.76 -9.39 -9.89
C VAL A 266 -11.18 -10.72 -10.36
N VAL A 267 -11.65 -11.84 -9.80
CA VAL A 267 -11.18 -13.18 -10.18
C VAL A 267 -11.42 -13.43 -11.67
N ASN A 268 -12.66 -13.24 -12.14
CA ASN A 268 -13.03 -13.46 -13.53
C ASN A 268 -12.26 -12.55 -14.51
N GLY A 269 -12.09 -11.26 -14.14
CA GLY A 269 -11.32 -10.32 -14.95
C GLY A 269 -9.85 -10.71 -15.05
N CYS A 270 -9.25 -11.12 -13.94
CA CYS A 270 -7.86 -11.60 -13.90
C CYS A 270 -7.67 -12.91 -14.68
N ASP A 271 -8.57 -13.87 -14.53
CA ASP A 271 -8.54 -15.14 -15.26
C ASP A 271 -8.62 -14.93 -16.78
N LEU A 272 -9.50 -14.02 -17.22
CA LEU A 272 -9.64 -13.69 -18.64
C LEU A 272 -8.35 -13.11 -19.24
N LEU A 273 -7.61 -12.35 -18.43
CA LEU A 273 -6.37 -11.69 -18.86
C LEU A 273 -5.10 -12.51 -18.57
N GLY A 274 -5.21 -13.62 -17.84
CA GLY A 274 -4.07 -14.42 -17.42
C GLY A 274 -3.20 -13.72 -16.36
N ILE A 275 -3.81 -12.90 -15.49
CA ILE A 275 -3.16 -12.13 -14.42
C ILE A 275 -3.50 -12.78 -13.06
N ASP A 276 -2.50 -12.90 -12.16
CA ASP A 276 -2.77 -13.34 -10.78
C ASP A 276 -3.41 -12.17 -9.99
N PRO A 277 -4.65 -12.33 -9.45
CA PRO A 277 -5.30 -11.26 -8.69
C PRO A 277 -4.51 -10.80 -7.46
N LEU A 278 -3.64 -11.66 -6.90
CA LEU A 278 -2.80 -11.32 -5.76
C LEU A 278 -1.64 -10.39 -6.12
N SER A 279 -1.35 -10.21 -7.41
CA SER A 279 -0.35 -9.27 -7.95
C SER A 279 -0.94 -7.91 -8.34
N ILE A 280 -2.26 -7.76 -8.21
CA ILE A 280 -2.97 -6.51 -8.54
C ILE A 280 -2.84 -5.51 -7.39
N GLY A 281 -2.51 -4.26 -7.74
CA GLY A 281 -2.38 -3.17 -6.78
C GLY A 281 -3.70 -2.71 -6.18
N ASN A 282 -3.63 -2.21 -4.94
CA ASN A 282 -4.73 -1.70 -4.13
C ASN A 282 -4.36 -0.32 -3.61
N GLU A 283 -5.31 0.60 -3.50
CA GLU A 283 -5.07 1.99 -3.07
C GLU A 283 -5.82 2.36 -1.76
N GLY A 284 -6.48 1.37 -1.16
CA GLY A 284 -7.25 1.56 0.07
C GLY A 284 -7.32 0.29 0.92
N LYS A 285 -6.23 -0.50 0.93
CA LYS A 285 -6.12 -1.71 1.75
C LYS A 285 -4.81 -1.71 2.53
N ALA A 286 -4.82 -2.46 3.64
CA ALA A 286 -3.65 -2.75 4.43
C ALA A 286 -3.51 -4.25 4.67
N VAL A 287 -2.27 -4.72 4.66
CA VAL A 287 -1.85 -6.02 5.21
C VAL A 287 -1.33 -5.75 6.61
N ILE A 288 -1.76 -6.54 7.57
CA ILE A 288 -1.53 -6.29 9.00
C ILE A 288 -1.02 -7.58 9.65
N GLY A 289 0.17 -7.53 10.24
CA GLY A 289 0.76 -8.59 11.06
C GLY A 289 0.40 -8.40 12.53
N VAL A 290 -0.16 -9.42 13.16
CA VAL A 290 -0.70 -9.34 14.53
C VAL A 290 -0.24 -10.55 15.32
N VAL A 291 0.13 -10.37 16.60
CA VAL A 291 0.37 -11.50 17.49
C VAL A 291 -0.88 -12.39 17.56
N PRO A 292 -0.76 -13.73 17.50
CA PRO A 292 -1.90 -14.62 17.28
C PRO A 292 -2.99 -14.48 18.34
N GLU A 293 -2.63 -14.17 19.57
CA GLU A 293 -3.57 -14.02 20.69
C GLU A 293 -4.50 -12.80 20.55
N MET A 294 -4.10 -11.80 19.75
CA MET A 294 -4.87 -10.58 19.51
C MET A 294 -5.54 -10.55 18.14
N ALA A 295 -5.28 -11.55 17.28
CA ALA A 295 -5.71 -11.53 15.88
C ALA A 295 -7.24 -11.38 15.71
N GLU A 296 -8.02 -12.14 16.45
CA GLU A 296 -9.50 -12.11 16.39
C GLU A 296 -10.06 -10.78 16.93
N GLU A 297 -9.44 -10.20 17.96
CA GLU A 297 -9.91 -8.92 18.52
C GLU A 297 -9.58 -7.76 17.59
N VAL A 298 -8.39 -7.76 17.00
CA VAL A 298 -8.00 -6.80 15.96
C VAL A 298 -8.92 -6.93 14.75
N LEU A 299 -9.14 -8.15 14.24
CA LEU A 299 -10.06 -8.41 13.13
C LEU A 299 -11.46 -7.86 13.39
N LYS A 300 -12.00 -8.14 14.58
CA LYS A 300 -13.32 -7.63 14.99
C LYS A 300 -13.38 -6.10 15.06
N THR A 301 -12.28 -5.47 15.47
CA THR A 301 -12.19 -3.99 15.52
C THR A 301 -12.14 -3.42 14.11
N LEU A 302 -11.28 -3.95 13.24
CA LEU A 302 -11.20 -3.52 11.83
C LEU A 302 -12.57 -3.62 11.14
N ARG A 303 -13.28 -4.71 11.32
CA ARG A 303 -14.61 -4.94 10.71
C ARG A 303 -15.69 -3.95 11.14
N ARG A 304 -15.46 -3.14 12.17
CA ARG A 304 -16.37 -2.06 12.58
C ARG A 304 -16.11 -0.76 11.84
N THR A 305 -15.02 -0.67 11.10
CA THR A 305 -14.68 0.50 10.28
C THR A 305 -15.16 0.31 8.84
N PRO A 306 -15.45 1.37 8.09
CA PRO A 306 -15.87 1.27 6.70
C PRO A 306 -14.83 0.53 5.82
N GLU A 307 -13.55 0.87 5.96
CA GLU A 307 -12.43 0.34 5.17
C GLU A 307 -12.12 -1.11 5.53
N GLY A 308 -12.32 -1.49 6.80
CA GLY A 308 -12.04 -2.82 7.33
C GLY A 308 -13.23 -3.78 7.35
N LYS A 309 -14.40 -3.40 6.85
CA LYS A 309 -15.66 -4.18 6.92
C LYS A 309 -15.50 -5.63 6.46
N ASN A 310 -14.70 -5.86 5.44
CA ASN A 310 -14.45 -7.18 4.85
C ASN A 310 -13.04 -7.71 5.20
N ALA A 311 -12.47 -7.26 6.30
CA ALA A 311 -11.17 -7.76 6.75
C ALA A 311 -11.21 -9.26 7.04
N ALA A 312 -10.10 -9.95 6.77
CA ALA A 312 -9.98 -11.39 6.98
C ALA A 312 -8.56 -11.77 7.44
N ILE A 313 -8.46 -12.78 8.32
CA ILE A 313 -7.21 -13.47 8.57
C ILE A 313 -6.98 -14.41 7.38
N ILE A 314 -5.87 -14.26 6.67
CA ILE A 314 -5.58 -15.01 5.45
C ILE A 314 -4.51 -16.08 5.63
N GLY A 315 -3.83 -16.11 6.78
CA GLY A 315 -2.77 -17.07 7.07
C GLY A 315 -1.89 -16.64 8.23
N TYR A 316 -0.73 -17.29 8.33
CA TYR A 316 0.19 -17.09 9.43
C TYR A 316 1.65 -17.11 8.96
N ALA A 317 2.48 -16.37 9.68
CA ALA A 317 3.93 -16.48 9.58
C ALA A 317 4.44 -17.79 10.17
N THR A 318 5.49 -18.35 9.57
CA THR A 318 6.06 -19.65 9.98
C THR A 318 7.58 -19.54 10.12
N ASP A 319 8.21 -20.48 10.82
CA ASP A 319 9.66 -20.64 10.91
C ASP A 319 10.28 -21.38 9.70
N GLY A 320 9.50 -21.51 8.61
CA GLY A 320 9.90 -22.14 7.36
C GLY A 320 10.87 -21.27 6.53
N PRO A 321 11.20 -21.74 5.32
CA PRO A 321 12.06 -20.98 4.42
C PRO A 321 11.43 -19.64 4.04
N GLU A 322 12.27 -18.62 3.78
CA GLU A 322 11.90 -17.25 3.41
C GLU A 322 11.12 -17.20 2.09
N ARG A 323 9.87 -17.63 2.15
CA ARG A 323 8.94 -17.66 1.00
C ARG A 323 7.49 -17.73 1.45
N VAL A 324 6.62 -17.33 0.57
CA VAL A 324 5.16 -17.43 0.75
C VAL A 324 4.66 -18.73 0.13
N VAL A 325 4.05 -19.59 0.94
CA VAL A 325 3.37 -20.81 0.48
C VAL A 325 1.87 -20.54 0.46
N LEU A 326 1.28 -20.56 -0.72
CA LEU A 326 -0.17 -20.42 -0.92
C LEU A 326 -0.82 -21.80 -0.96
N LYS A 327 -1.75 -22.04 -0.05
CA LYS A 327 -2.61 -23.22 -0.03
C LYS A 327 -3.81 -22.95 -0.92
N THR A 328 -4.01 -23.79 -1.93
CA THR A 328 -5.12 -23.67 -2.88
C THR A 328 -6.41 -24.25 -2.30
N GLU A 329 -7.57 -23.87 -2.86
CA GLU A 329 -8.90 -24.36 -2.45
C GLU A 329 -9.05 -25.87 -2.49
N ILE A 330 -8.35 -26.54 -3.43
CA ILE A 330 -8.35 -28.01 -3.56
C ILE A 330 -7.31 -28.71 -2.69
N GLY A 331 -6.64 -27.96 -1.77
CA GLY A 331 -5.66 -28.49 -0.81
C GLY A 331 -4.24 -28.66 -1.33
N GLY A 332 -3.94 -28.25 -2.57
CA GLY A 332 -2.57 -28.16 -3.10
C GLY A 332 -1.82 -26.98 -2.47
N LYS A 333 -0.48 -26.99 -2.64
CA LYS A 333 0.39 -25.87 -2.23
C LYS A 333 1.20 -25.38 -3.42
N ARG A 334 1.31 -24.06 -3.60
CA ARG A 334 2.22 -23.41 -4.55
C ARG A 334 3.03 -22.32 -3.86
N ILE A 335 4.17 -21.97 -4.41
CA ILE A 335 4.89 -20.77 -3.99
C ILE A 335 4.17 -19.57 -4.63
N LEU A 336 3.94 -18.52 -3.83
CA LEU A 336 3.51 -17.21 -4.31
C LEU A 336 4.77 -16.36 -4.44
N GLU A 337 5.19 -16.10 -5.66
CA GLU A 337 6.37 -15.28 -5.96
C GLU A 337 5.98 -13.80 -6.06
N ALA A 338 6.93 -12.91 -5.76
CA ALA A 338 6.78 -11.50 -6.08
C ALA A 338 6.67 -11.33 -7.61
N PRO A 339 5.78 -10.45 -8.11
CA PRO A 339 5.64 -10.25 -9.55
C PRO A 339 6.91 -9.66 -10.16
N ALA A 340 7.28 -10.13 -11.35
CA ALA A 340 8.44 -9.60 -12.08
C ALA A 340 8.17 -8.21 -12.69
N GLY A 341 6.92 -7.78 -12.76
CA GLY A 341 6.49 -6.50 -13.32
C GLY A 341 5.05 -6.19 -12.92
N ASP A 342 4.61 -4.96 -13.17
CA ASP A 342 3.24 -4.56 -12.89
C ASP A 342 2.30 -4.95 -14.03
N PRO A 343 1.29 -5.80 -13.77
CA PRO A 343 0.33 -6.20 -14.80
C PRO A 343 -0.58 -5.05 -15.23
N VAL A 344 -0.71 -4.00 -14.42
CA VAL A 344 -1.54 -2.82 -14.69
C VAL A 344 -0.71 -1.54 -14.47
N PRO A 345 0.21 -1.20 -15.39
CA PRO A 345 1.08 -0.05 -15.20
C PRO A 345 0.26 1.26 -15.12
N ARG A 346 0.80 2.25 -14.38
CA ARG A 346 0.19 3.56 -14.15
C ARG A 346 -1.19 3.47 -13.48
N ILE A 347 -1.25 2.75 -12.38
CA ILE A 347 -2.43 2.70 -11.51
C ILE A 347 -2.39 3.76 -10.39
N CYS A 348 -1.20 4.24 -10.03
CA CYS A 348 -0.99 5.26 -8.98
C CYS A 348 -0.03 6.38 -9.40
#